data_0ba1ae032f8b0165c1b99a649b3db77d
#
_entry.id   0ba1ae032f8b0165c1b99a649b3db77d
#
_cell.length_a   1.000
_cell.length_b   1.000
_cell.length_c   1.000
_cell.angle_alpha   90.00
_cell.angle_beta   90.00
_cell.angle_gamma   90.00
#
_symmetry.space_group_name_H-M   'P 1'
#
loop_
_entity.id
_entity.type
_entity.pdbx_description
1 polymer ?
#
loop_
_entity_poly.entity_id
_entity_poly.type
_entity_poly.pdbx_seq_one_letter_code
_entity_poly.pdbx_strand_id
1 'polypeptide(L)'
;MTSPRVVIGAPLYNKAGHLPEALDSLLAQTYRDFALVLIDDGSTDATLAVAERAAAADPRVHVTRNERRLGMLGNTRRAFDLPTTMFPAAEYWALASDHDVWHPRWLETLVGLLDADPGIVLAYPLTRRIDEHGRPYANAKPPWRFDSRGCTDPRARMRLAFRRMAAGDMIYGLFRVSALAAVGTYRPVLVPDRLLLSELALRGTFAQADEVLWERRFRGLAELERQKQAFFLDGAPAYTHLPWWLQHAGAFAWAYAVRGEGASLGIGRRAGARLALDYLDVSLRHRLWRRARRLRGRAIRARDAALGPPVRAALAVPAVRTVVRRRVVPALGAAEETLGRLVAEAEREGAGDDR
;
A
#
# COMPACT_ATOMS: atom_id res chain seq x y z
N MET A 1 25.96 15.30 18.60
CA MET A 1 25.08 14.12 18.40
C MET A 1 25.33 13.63 16.98
N THR A 2 25.58 12.34 16.78
CA THR A 2 25.68 11.75 15.44
C THR A 2 24.30 11.89 14.75
N SER A 3 24.31 12.24 13.45
CA SER A 3 23.07 12.32 12.67
C SER A 3 22.43 10.93 12.59
N PRO A 4 21.09 10.79 12.83
CA PRO A 4 20.43 9.49 12.76
C PRO A 4 20.49 8.93 11.35
N ARG A 5 20.66 7.62 11.24
CA ARG A 5 20.73 6.95 9.95
C ARG A 5 19.33 6.77 9.32
N VAL A 6 18.30 6.67 10.15
CA VAL A 6 16.90 6.56 9.73
C VAL A 6 16.13 7.78 10.22
N VAL A 7 15.31 8.38 9.35
CA VAL A 7 14.36 9.42 9.73
C VAL A 7 12.94 8.97 9.41
N ILE A 8 12.03 9.16 10.38
CA ILE A 8 10.62 8.81 10.24
C ILE A 8 9.82 10.10 10.24
N GLY A 9 9.05 10.35 9.19
CA GLY A 9 8.11 11.47 9.12
C GLY A 9 6.69 11.02 9.39
N ALA A 10 6.03 11.63 10.35
CA ALA A 10 4.65 11.30 10.72
C ALA A 10 3.74 12.53 10.61
N PRO A 11 2.92 12.64 9.56
CA PRO A 11 1.92 13.69 9.45
C PRO A 11 0.76 13.43 10.41
N LEU A 12 0.42 14.40 11.25
CA LEU A 12 -0.62 14.31 12.27
C LEU A 12 -1.81 15.21 11.92
N TYR A 13 -3.03 14.72 12.16
CA TYR A 13 -4.24 15.54 12.14
C TYR A 13 -5.42 14.87 12.86
N ASN A 14 -5.82 15.40 14.02
CA ASN A 14 -6.99 14.96 14.80
C ASN A 14 -7.02 13.44 15.07
N LYS A 15 -5.99 12.94 15.78
CA LYS A 15 -5.80 11.52 16.12
C LYS A 15 -5.39 11.28 17.58
N ALA A 16 -5.78 12.17 18.48
CA ALA A 16 -5.40 12.05 19.91
C ALA A 16 -5.71 10.67 20.51
N GLY A 17 -6.76 9.99 20.05
CA GLY A 17 -7.15 8.68 20.60
C GLY A 17 -6.28 7.50 20.17
N HIS A 18 -5.57 7.58 19.05
CA HIS A 18 -4.73 6.48 18.54
C HIS A 18 -3.23 6.82 18.57
N LEU A 19 -2.89 8.10 18.60
CA LEU A 19 -1.51 8.56 18.54
C LEU A 19 -0.62 8.00 19.68
N PRO A 20 -1.08 7.85 20.95
CA PRO A 20 -0.26 7.24 21.99
C PRO A 20 0.21 5.84 21.64
N GLU A 21 -0.69 4.94 21.22
CA GLU A 21 -0.36 3.56 20.84
C GLU A 21 0.61 3.52 19.65
N ALA A 22 0.41 4.39 18.65
CA ALA A 22 1.30 4.51 17.51
C ALA A 22 2.71 4.95 17.93
N LEU A 23 2.82 5.96 18.80
CA LEU A 23 4.09 6.45 19.34
C LEU A 23 4.81 5.40 20.16
N ASP A 24 4.11 4.73 21.08
CA ASP A 24 4.67 3.67 21.92
C ASP A 24 5.29 2.57 21.03
N SER A 25 4.61 2.17 19.98
CA SER A 25 5.08 1.15 19.04
C SER A 25 6.30 1.59 18.22
N LEU A 26 6.35 2.87 17.80
CA LEU A 26 7.48 3.45 17.08
C LEU A 26 8.70 3.64 17.99
N LEU A 27 8.52 4.04 19.24
CA LEU A 27 9.62 4.25 20.20
C LEU A 27 10.19 2.95 20.77
N ALA A 28 9.41 1.86 20.69
CA ALA A 28 9.83 0.51 21.11
C ALA A 28 10.71 -0.21 20.08
N GLN A 29 11.11 0.43 18.95
CA GLN A 29 11.96 -0.22 17.95
C GLN A 29 13.29 -0.71 18.54
N THR A 30 13.72 -1.94 18.16
CA THR A 30 15.03 -2.50 18.53
C THR A 30 16.19 -1.75 17.87
N TYR A 31 15.99 -1.27 16.65
CA TYR A 31 16.93 -0.37 15.96
C TYR A 31 16.82 1.03 16.58
N ARG A 32 17.91 1.55 17.16
CA ARG A 32 17.92 2.78 17.94
C ARG A 32 18.36 4.03 17.21
N ASP A 33 19.08 3.90 16.09
CA ASP A 33 19.66 5.02 15.33
C ASP A 33 18.64 5.62 14.38
N PHE A 34 17.58 6.22 14.96
CA PHE A 34 16.54 6.92 14.21
C PHE A 34 16.07 8.20 14.90
N ALA A 35 15.50 9.11 14.11
CA ALA A 35 14.69 10.24 14.59
C ALA A 35 13.26 10.14 14.08
N LEU A 36 12.30 10.56 14.91
CA LEU A 36 10.87 10.64 14.59
C LEU A 36 10.45 12.10 14.55
N VAL A 37 9.99 12.57 13.41
CA VAL A 37 9.52 13.96 13.22
C VAL A 37 8.00 13.93 13.04
N LEU A 38 7.32 14.46 14.04
CA LEU A 38 5.86 14.60 14.12
C LEU A 38 5.45 15.96 13.58
N ILE A 39 4.54 16.01 12.60
CA ILE A 39 4.16 17.24 11.92
C ILE A 39 2.66 17.46 12.03
N ASP A 40 2.26 18.30 12.97
CA ASP A 40 0.85 18.65 13.21
C ASP A 40 0.30 19.60 12.15
N ASP A 41 -0.76 19.18 11.46
CA ASP A 41 -1.44 19.97 10.42
C ASP A 41 -2.60 20.82 10.97
N GLY A 42 -2.39 21.43 12.13
CA GLY A 42 -3.39 22.27 12.77
C GLY A 42 -4.50 21.47 13.45
N SER A 43 -4.15 20.43 14.20
CA SER A 43 -5.11 19.66 15.01
C SER A 43 -5.87 20.54 15.99
N THR A 44 -7.14 20.22 16.18
CA THR A 44 -8.08 20.89 17.08
C THR A 44 -8.44 20.06 18.31
N ASP A 45 -7.97 18.80 18.34
CA ASP A 45 -8.08 17.91 19.49
C ASP A 45 -6.73 17.87 20.29
N ALA A 46 -6.58 16.93 21.19
CA ALA A 46 -5.38 16.79 22.00
C ALA A 46 -4.15 16.21 21.26
N THR A 47 -4.19 16.03 19.93
CA THR A 47 -3.11 15.40 19.14
C THR A 47 -1.77 16.09 19.36
N LEU A 48 -1.71 17.43 19.25
CA LEU A 48 -0.48 18.20 19.46
C LEU A 48 0.08 18.01 20.87
N ALA A 49 -0.76 18.10 21.88
CA ALA A 49 -0.34 17.91 23.28
C ALA A 49 0.21 16.49 23.55
N VAL A 50 -0.31 15.46 22.87
CA VAL A 50 0.24 14.09 22.92
C VAL A 50 1.62 14.06 22.29
N ALA A 51 1.80 14.67 21.11
CA ALA A 51 3.07 14.72 20.41
C ALA A 51 4.16 15.47 21.22
N GLU A 52 3.82 16.63 21.81
CA GLU A 52 4.73 17.41 22.65
C GLU A 52 5.19 16.66 23.91
N ARG A 53 4.29 15.91 24.57
CA ARG A 53 4.67 15.05 25.70
C ARG A 53 5.65 13.96 25.28
N ALA A 54 5.47 13.34 24.11
CA ALA A 54 6.40 12.35 23.60
C ALA A 54 7.79 12.96 23.31
N ALA A 55 7.84 14.17 22.73
CA ALA A 55 9.09 14.88 22.50
C ALA A 55 9.81 15.29 23.80
N ALA A 56 9.06 15.61 24.85
CA ALA A 56 9.64 15.92 26.16
C ALA A 56 10.22 14.65 26.84
N ALA A 57 9.71 13.47 26.52
CA ALA A 57 10.10 12.20 27.13
C ALA A 57 11.23 11.47 26.39
N ASP A 58 11.35 11.65 25.05
CA ASP A 58 12.33 10.94 24.22
C ASP A 58 13.03 11.92 23.26
N PRO A 59 14.38 12.07 23.37
CA PRO A 59 15.14 13.03 22.56
C PRO A 59 15.17 12.69 21.05
N ARG A 60 14.73 11.52 20.65
CA ARG A 60 14.60 11.13 19.24
C ARG A 60 13.34 11.73 18.60
N VAL A 61 12.40 12.23 19.38
CA VAL A 61 11.12 12.78 18.91
C VAL A 61 11.23 14.28 18.71
N HIS A 62 10.90 14.74 17.53
CA HIS A 62 10.84 16.16 17.18
C HIS A 62 9.42 16.50 16.77
N VAL A 63 8.88 17.63 17.27
CA VAL A 63 7.53 18.06 16.95
C VAL A 63 7.58 19.42 16.25
N THR A 64 6.78 19.56 15.22
CA THR A 64 6.51 20.85 14.59
C THR A 64 5.03 20.98 14.27
N ARG A 65 4.55 22.21 14.24
CA ARG A 65 3.19 22.53 13.80
C ARG A 65 3.26 23.35 12.52
N ASN A 66 2.40 23.07 11.55
CA ASN A 66 2.26 23.89 10.37
C ASN A 66 1.64 25.25 10.74
N GLU A 67 2.18 26.33 10.22
CA GLU A 67 1.62 27.68 10.40
C GLU A 67 0.19 27.79 9.89
N ARG A 68 -0.12 27.04 8.83
CA ARG A 68 -1.47 26.86 8.29
C ARG A 68 -1.67 25.40 7.92
N ARG A 69 -2.90 24.98 7.87
CA ARG A 69 -3.27 23.63 7.43
C ARG A 69 -2.86 23.41 5.96
N LEU A 70 -2.11 22.35 5.70
CA LEU A 70 -1.61 21.98 4.37
C LEU A 70 -2.46 20.89 3.69
N GLY A 71 -3.30 20.20 4.45
CA GLY A 71 -4.05 19.04 4.01
C GLY A 71 -3.17 17.78 3.90
N MET A 72 -3.80 16.65 3.65
CA MET A 72 -3.12 15.35 3.64
C MET A 72 -1.93 15.32 2.68
N LEU A 73 -2.10 15.84 1.45
CA LEU A 73 -1.03 15.84 0.45
C LEU A 73 0.16 16.73 0.87
N GLY A 74 -0.14 17.95 1.32
CA GLY A 74 0.88 18.91 1.74
C GLY A 74 1.63 18.45 2.98
N ASN A 75 0.90 17.93 3.98
CA ASN A 75 1.51 17.46 5.21
C ASN A 75 2.33 16.18 5.00
N THR A 76 1.90 15.26 4.11
CA THR A 76 2.71 14.08 3.75
C THR A 76 4.00 14.48 3.01
N ARG A 77 3.96 15.48 2.13
CA ARG A 77 5.19 16.01 1.51
C ARG A 77 6.13 16.58 2.57
N ARG A 78 5.60 17.39 3.47
CA ARG A 78 6.38 17.98 4.56
C ARG A 78 6.98 16.90 5.48
N ALA A 79 6.30 15.74 5.65
CA ALA A 79 6.79 14.59 6.39
C ALA A 79 8.01 13.91 5.74
N PHE A 80 8.31 14.20 4.47
CA PHE A 80 9.58 13.85 3.84
C PHE A 80 10.58 15.02 3.90
N ASP A 81 10.15 16.20 3.43
CA ASP A 81 11.06 17.34 3.24
C ASP A 81 11.68 17.79 4.56
N LEU A 82 10.90 17.91 5.63
CA LEU A 82 11.39 18.43 6.91
C LEU A 82 12.38 17.47 7.59
N PRO A 83 12.10 16.16 7.79
CA PRO A 83 13.06 15.23 8.40
C PRO A 83 14.38 15.14 7.62
N THR A 84 14.31 15.09 6.30
CA THR A 84 15.52 14.99 5.46
C THR A 84 16.31 16.30 5.41
N THR A 85 15.67 17.44 5.63
CA THR A 85 16.35 18.75 5.82
C THR A 85 16.99 18.86 7.21
N MET A 86 16.29 18.41 8.25
CA MET A 86 16.82 18.40 9.62
C MET A 86 18.02 17.45 9.77
N PHE A 87 17.99 16.33 9.06
CA PHE A 87 18.97 15.26 9.13
C PHE A 87 19.52 14.88 7.73
N PRO A 88 20.32 15.75 7.10
CA PRO A 88 20.75 15.56 5.70
C PRO A 88 21.65 14.36 5.47
N ALA A 89 22.24 13.80 6.52
CA ALA A 89 23.06 12.58 6.46
C ALA A 89 22.22 11.28 6.60
N ALA A 90 20.90 11.36 6.79
CA ALA A 90 20.07 10.19 6.88
C ALA A 90 20.07 9.38 5.56
N GLU A 91 20.28 8.08 5.68
CA GLU A 91 20.32 7.17 4.54
C GLU A 91 18.91 6.67 4.17
N TYR A 92 18.05 6.53 5.17
CA TYR A 92 16.72 5.93 5.04
C TYR A 92 15.64 6.82 5.60
N TRP A 93 14.48 6.79 4.95
CA TRP A 93 13.28 7.49 5.36
C TRP A 93 12.07 6.56 5.37
N ALA A 94 11.19 6.75 6.36
CA ALA A 94 9.90 6.08 6.41
C ALA A 94 8.76 7.07 6.66
N LEU A 95 7.59 6.78 6.09
CA LEU A 95 6.33 7.41 6.46
C LEU A 95 5.70 6.61 7.60
N ALA A 96 5.30 7.27 8.68
CA ALA A 96 4.48 6.66 9.72
C ALA A 96 3.10 7.30 9.76
N SER A 97 2.06 6.49 9.99
CA SER A 97 0.72 7.00 10.25
C SER A 97 0.54 7.31 11.74
N ASP A 98 -0.42 8.16 12.05
CA ASP A 98 -0.76 8.59 13.41
C ASP A 98 -1.71 7.61 14.15
N HIS A 99 -1.91 6.40 13.61
CA HIS A 99 -2.92 5.46 14.13
C HIS A 99 -2.65 3.97 13.89
N ASP A 100 -1.52 3.61 13.26
CA ASP A 100 -1.12 2.22 13.04
C ASP A 100 -0.14 1.75 14.12
N VAL A 101 0.20 0.46 14.12
CA VAL A 101 1.09 -0.16 15.11
C VAL A 101 2.24 -0.88 14.43
N TRP A 102 3.47 -0.67 14.89
CA TRP A 102 4.68 -1.25 14.35
C TRP A 102 5.28 -2.30 15.29
N HIS A 103 5.69 -3.42 14.74
CA HIS A 103 6.42 -4.44 15.50
C HIS A 103 7.81 -3.91 15.89
N PRO A 104 8.36 -4.22 17.08
CA PRO A 104 9.66 -3.70 17.53
C PRO A 104 10.82 -3.96 16.56
N ARG A 105 10.81 -5.02 15.79
CA ARG A 105 11.85 -5.35 14.79
C ARG A 105 11.61 -4.75 13.41
N TRP A 106 10.62 -3.87 13.23
CA TRP A 106 10.28 -3.31 11.92
C TRP A 106 11.46 -2.58 11.28
N LEU A 107 12.08 -1.61 11.99
CA LEU A 107 13.23 -0.88 11.44
C LEU A 107 14.45 -1.79 11.25
N GLU A 108 14.80 -2.60 12.24
CA GLU A 108 15.95 -3.51 12.17
C GLU A 108 15.88 -4.43 10.95
N THR A 109 14.72 -5.03 10.72
CA THR A 109 14.51 -5.94 9.58
C THR A 109 14.61 -5.19 8.24
N LEU A 110 13.98 -4.01 8.12
CA LEU A 110 13.97 -3.27 6.87
C LEU A 110 15.31 -2.59 6.56
N VAL A 111 16.04 -2.10 7.56
CA VAL A 111 17.42 -1.61 7.43
C VAL A 111 18.31 -2.74 6.95
N GLY A 112 18.21 -3.93 7.55
CA GLY A 112 19.00 -5.08 7.12
C GLY A 112 18.79 -5.47 5.66
N LEU A 113 17.56 -5.38 5.14
CA LEU A 113 17.27 -5.61 3.71
C LEU A 113 17.92 -4.56 2.80
N LEU A 114 17.85 -3.28 3.19
CA LEU A 114 18.43 -2.19 2.42
C LEU A 114 19.97 -2.19 2.45
N ASP A 115 20.55 -2.59 3.58
CA ASP A 115 22.00 -2.69 3.75
C ASP A 115 22.60 -3.86 2.94
N ALA A 116 21.85 -4.96 2.83
CA ALA A 116 22.29 -6.15 2.12
C ALA A 116 22.43 -5.95 0.59
N ASP A 117 21.68 -5.00 0.00
CA ASP A 117 21.71 -4.75 -1.44
C ASP A 117 21.44 -3.26 -1.73
N PRO A 118 22.45 -2.51 -2.24
CA PRO A 118 22.30 -1.09 -2.60
C PRO A 118 21.33 -0.85 -3.76
N GLY A 119 20.98 -1.87 -4.54
CA GLY A 119 19.97 -1.81 -5.59
C GLY A 119 18.53 -1.79 -5.07
N ILE A 120 18.31 -2.10 -3.79
CA ILE A 120 16.99 -2.00 -3.15
C ILE A 120 16.75 -0.54 -2.76
N VAL A 121 15.65 0.03 -3.27
CA VAL A 121 15.24 1.41 -2.97
C VAL A 121 14.06 1.50 -2.01
N LEU A 122 13.36 0.38 -1.81
CA LEU A 122 12.24 0.23 -0.88
C LEU A 122 12.24 -1.16 -0.26
N ALA A 123 12.27 -1.22 1.06
CA ALA A 123 11.99 -2.42 1.84
C ALA A 123 10.68 -2.25 2.61
N TYR A 124 9.84 -3.28 2.67
CA TYR A 124 8.55 -3.21 3.38
C TYR A 124 8.14 -4.57 3.95
N PRO A 125 7.33 -4.60 5.02
CA PRO A 125 6.93 -5.84 5.67
C PRO A 125 5.67 -6.45 5.05
N LEU A 126 5.28 -7.62 5.54
CA LEU A 126 3.90 -8.06 5.45
C LEU A 126 3.03 -7.22 6.38
N THR A 127 1.81 -6.93 5.93
CA THR A 127 0.85 -6.11 6.65
C THR A 127 -0.28 -6.98 7.21
N ARG A 128 -0.63 -6.79 8.48
CA ARG A 128 -1.87 -7.30 9.08
C ARG A 128 -2.87 -6.15 9.25
N ARG A 129 -4.14 -6.38 8.92
CA ARG A 129 -5.18 -5.39 9.14
C ARG A 129 -5.82 -5.59 10.49
N ILE A 130 -6.00 -4.49 11.22
CA ILE A 130 -6.66 -4.43 12.52
C ILE A 130 -7.86 -3.46 12.47
N ASP A 131 -8.83 -3.68 13.36
CA ASP A 131 -9.96 -2.78 13.55
C ASP A 131 -9.58 -1.54 14.39
N GLU A 132 -10.54 -0.68 14.72
CA GLU A 132 -10.31 0.53 15.52
C GLU A 132 -9.88 0.22 16.97
N HIS A 133 -10.11 -1.01 17.45
CA HIS A 133 -9.71 -1.49 18.77
C HIS A 133 -8.41 -2.29 18.77
N GLY A 134 -7.67 -2.32 17.64
CA GLY A 134 -6.42 -3.07 17.52
C GLY A 134 -6.60 -4.58 17.28
N ARG A 135 -7.83 -5.09 17.06
CA ARG A 135 -8.08 -6.52 16.88
C ARG A 135 -7.94 -6.92 15.41
N PRO A 136 -7.22 -8.01 15.09
CA PRO A 136 -7.14 -8.52 13.72
C PRO A 136 -8.53 -8.88 13.16
N TYR A 137 -8.78 -8.58 11.89
CA TYR A 137 -10.00 -9.04 11.22
C TYR A 137 -10.01 -10.57 11.07
N ALA A 138 -11.06 -11.23 11.56
CA ALA A 138 -11.19 -12.70 11.58
C ALA A 138 -11.08 -13.35 10.19
N ASN A 139 -11.58 -12.68 9.15
CA ASN A 139 -11.56 -13.14 7.75
C ASN A 139 -10.54 -12.36 6.90
N ALA A 140 -9.44 -11.92 7.48
CA ALA A 140 -8.40 -11.23 6.74
C ALA A 140 -7.81 -12.17 5.66
N LYS A 141 -7.72 -11.67 4.42
CA LYS A 141 -7.00 -12.38 3.37
C LYS A 141 -5.53 -12.50 3.75
N PRO A 142 -4.84 -13.56 3.28
CA PRO A 142 -3.40 -13.66 3.47
C PRO A 142 -2.70 -12.35 3.07
N PRO A 143 -1.62 -11.95 3.75
CA PRO A 143 -0.88 -10.76 3.42
C PRO A 143 -0.43 -10.76 1.96
N TRP A 144 -0.50 -9.60 1.32
CA TRP A 144 -0.06 -9.44 -0.06
C TRP A 144 1.44 -9.62 -0.17
N ARG A 145 1.88 -10.44 -1.14
CA ARG A 145 3.29 -10.70 -1.39
C ARG A 145 3.70 -10.18 -2.77
N PHE A 146 4.73 -9.35 -2.77
CA PHE A 146 5.37 -8.86 -3.97
C PHE A 146 6.82 -8.47 -3.68
N ASP A 147 7.72 -8.96 -4.48
CA ASP A 147 9.16 -8.64 -4.46
C ASP A 147 9.59 -8.45 -5.92
N SER A 148 10.45 -7.47 -6.18
CA SER A 148 10.93 -7.20 -7.52
C SER A 148 12.43 -7.43 -7.68
N ARG A 149 13.10 -7.98 -6.66
CA ARG A 149 14.50 -8.39 -6.76
C ARG A 149 14.67 -9.37 -7.94
N GLY A 150 15.79 -9.28 -8.64
CA GLY A 150 16.02 -10.04 -9.87
C GLY A 150 15.44 -9.43 -11.15
N CYS A 151 14.54 -8.44 -11.06
CA CYS A 151 14.06 -7.70 -12.23
C CYS A 151 15.01 -6.52 -12.50
N THR A 152 16.02 -6.73 -13.34
CA THR A 152 17.12 -5.76 -13.61
C THR A 152 16.71 -4.64 -14.55
N ASP A 153 15.82 -4.90 -15.54
CA ASP A 153 15.36 -3.89 -16.48
C ASP A 153 14.39 -2.89 -15.81
N PRO A 154 14.71 -1.58 -15.77
CA PRO A 154 13.91 -0.59 -15.08
C PRO A 154 12.47 -0.48 -15.62
N ARG A 155 12.29 -0.57 -16.94
CA ARG A 155 10.99 -0.46 -17.60
C ARG A 155 10.11 -1.68 -17.30
N ALA A 156 10.67 -2.88 -17.38
CA ALA A 156 9.98 -4.11 -17.01
C ALA A 156 9.60 -4.09 -15.53
N ARG A 157 10.50 -3.61 -14.65
CA ARG A 157 10.28 -3.49 -13.22
C ARG A 157 9.17 -2.51 -12.88
N MET A 158 9.12 -1.33 -13.52
CA MET A 158 8.02 -0.37 -13.37
C MET A 158 6.67 -1.00 -13.76
N ARG A 159 6.61 -1.71 -14.91
CA ARG A 159 5.40 -2.40 -15.38
C ARG A 159 4.98 -3.53 -14.45
N LEU A 160 5.94 -4.26 -13.88
CA LEU A 160 5.71 -5.32 -12.90
C LEU A 160 5.18 -4.74 -11.60
N ALA A 161 5.84 -3.72 -11.05
CA ALA A 161 5.42 -3.02 -9.84
C ALA A 161 3.99 -2.48 -9.99
N PHE A 162 3.69 -1.76 -11.09
CA PHE A 162 2.35 -1.24 -11.35
C PHE A 162 1.26 -2.32 -11.25
N ARG A 163 1.50 -3.51 -11.83
CA ARG A 163 0.52 -4.61 -11.84
C ARG A 163 0.37 -5.31 -10.49
N ARG A 164 1.45 -5.38 -9.71
CA ARG A 164 1.56 -6.22 -8.54
C ARG A 164 1.52 -5.44 -7.21
N MET A 165 1.73 -4.12 -7.20
CA MET A 165 1.83 -3.34 -5.97
C MET A 165 0.53 -3.31 -5.16
N ALA A 166 0.67 -3.42 -3.85
CA ALA A 166 -0.31 -3.00 -2.85
C ALA A 166 0.12 -1.61 -2.31
N ALA A 167 -0.06 -0.57 -3.14
CA ALA A 167 0.58 0.73 -2.92
C ALA A 167 0.33 1.32 -1.52
N GLY A 168 -0.91 1.26 -1.04
CA GLY A 168 -1.24 1.75 0.30
C GLY A 168 -0.65 0.93 1.45
N ASP A 169 -0.08 -0.25 1.20
CA ASP A 169 0.66 -1.01 2.19
C ASP A 169 2.18 -0.74 2.05
N MET A 170 2.69 -0.68 0.81
CA MET A 170 4.11 -0.51 0.51
C MET A 170 4.64 0.88 0.88
N ILE A 171 3.80 1.92 0.82
CA ILE A 171 4.19 3.31 1.12
C ILE A 171 4.65 3.51 2.59
N TYR A 172 4.30 2.58 3.48
CA TYR A 172 4.74 2.57 4.89
C TYR A 172 5.95 1.65 5.13
N GLY A 173 6.72 1.38 4.07
CA GLY A 173 8.02 0.76 4.15
C GLY A 173 9.14 1.75 4.45
N LEU A 174 10.38 1.27 4.37
CA LEU A 174 11.60 2.05 4.51
C LEU A 174 12.22 2.32 3.14
N PHE A 175 12.42 3.58 2.82
CA PHE A 175 12.91 4.05 1.53
C PHE A 175 14.38 4.49 1.63
N ARG A 176 15.14 4.25 0.58
CA ARG A 176 16.44 4.89 0.42
C ARG A 176 16.26 6.37 0.08
N VAL A 177 16.77 7.27 0.92
CA VAL A 177 16.60 8.74 0.77
C VAL A 177 17.04 9.23 -0.59
N SER A 178 18.20 8.77 -1.10
CA SER A 178 18.72 9.19 -2.40
C SER A 178 17.79 8.84 -3.57
N ALA A 179 17.13 7.68 -3.52
CA ALA A 179 16.19 7.27 -4.55
C ALA A 179 14.88 8.08 -4.47
N LEU A 180 14.39 8.34 -3.25
CA LEU A 180 13.17 9.10 -3.03
C LEU A 180 13.35 10.59 -3.37
N ALA A 181 14.48 11.18 -2.99
CA ALA A 181 14.84 12.57 -3.34
C ALA A 181 14.92 12.78 -4.85
N ALA A 182 15.38 11.77 -5.58
CA ALA A 182 15.53 11.84 -7.03
C ALA A 182 14.22 11.73 -7.83
N VAL A 183 13.11 11.24 -7.24
CA VAL A 183 11.76 11.24 -7.84
C VAL A 183 10.87 12.32 -7.25
N GLY A 184 11.25 12.87 -6.11
CA GLY A 184 10.41 13.70 -5.27
C GLY A 184 9.42 12.86 -4.49
N THR A 185 8.55 13.53 -3.75
CA THR A 185 7.49 12.88 -2.98
C THR A 185 6.20 12.76 -3.79
N TYR A 186 5.06 12.85 -3.15
CA TYR A 186 3.78 12.77 -3.84
C TYR A 186 3.60 13.91 -4.86
N ARG A 187 3.37 13.55 -6.11
CA ARG A 187 2.86 14.51 -7.09
C ARG A 187 1.40 14.87 -6.76
N PRO A 188 0.91 16.06 -7.14
CA PRO A 188 -0.45 16.52 -6.82
C PRO A 188 -1.50 15.82 -7.69
N VAL A 189 -1.59 14.51 -7.60
CA VAL A 189 -2.54 13.65 -8.33
C VAL A 189 -3.31 12.78 -7.35
N LEU A 190 -4.44 12.23 -7.76
CA LEU A 190 -5.16 11.24 -6.96
C LEU A 190 -4.41 9.90 -6.96
N VAL A 191 -4.47 9.17 -5.84
CA VAL A 191 -3.74 7.90 -5.63
C VAL A 191 -2.23 8.03 -5.84
N PRO A 192 -1.56 9.06 -5.27
CA PRO A 192 -0.18 9.43 -5.57
C PRO A 192 0.84 8.36 -5.19
N ASP A 193 0.54 7.53 -4.21
CA ASP A 193 1.34 6.38 -3.79
C ASP A 193 1.65 5.42 -4.95
N ARG A 194 0.68 5.16 -5.82
CA ARG A 194 0.90 4.31 -7.01
C ARG A 194 1.86 4.95 -8.02
N LEU A 195 1.76 6.26 -8.19
CA LEU A 195 2.64 6.99 -9.09
C LEU A 195 4.06 6.99 -8.56
N LEU A 196 4.24 7.37 -7.30
CA LEU A 196 5.53 7.39 -6.62
C LEU A 196 6.23 6.02 -6.68
N LEU A 197 5.54 4.94 -6.34
CA LEU A 197 6.12 3.59 -6.41
C LEU A 197 6.48 3.18 -7.84
N SER A 198 5.72 3.63 -8.83
CA SER A 198 6.05 3.37 -10.24
C SER A 198 7.32 4.11 -10.67
N GLU A 199 7.52 5.34 -10.22
CA GLU A 199 8.73 6.13 -10.47
C GLU A 199 9.94 5.55 -9.73
N LEU A 200 9.78 5.13 -8.47
CA LEU A 200 10.84 4.47 -7.69
C LEU A 200 11.26 3.13 -8.30
N ALA A 201 10.32 2.38 -8.89
CA ALA A 201 10.64 1.13 -9.58
C ALA A 201 11.56 1.31 -10.81
N LEU A 202 11.67 2.51 -11.38
CA LEU A 202 12.67 2.82 -12.39
C LEU A 202 14.08 2.93 -11.80
N ARG A 203 14.21 3.26 -10.51
CA ARG A 203 15.49 3.55 -9.85
C ARG A 203 16.09 2.35 -9.13
N GLY A 204 15.28 1.40 -8.68
CA GLY A 204 15.75 0.22 -7.99
C GLY A 204 14.68 -0.81 -7.72
N THR A 205 15.07 -1.88 -7.07
CA THR A 205 14.20 -3.00 -6.72
C THR A 205 13.48 -2.75 -5.41
N PHE A 206 12.42 -3.50 -5.18
CA PHE A 206 11.64 -3.54 -3.94
C PHE A 206 11.82 -4.89 -3.29
N ALA A 207 12.10 -4.91 -1.99
CA ALA A 207 12.25 -6.11 -1.19
C ALA A 207 11.14 -6.20 -0.14
N GLN A 208 10.55 -7.37 0.02
CA GLN A 208 9.55 -7.62 1.05
C GLN A 208 10.13 -8.53 2.14
N ALA A 209 10.00 -8.10 3.41
CA ALA A 209 10.27 -8.96 4.55
C ALA A 209 9.18 -10.03 4.68
N ASP A 210 9.54 -11.23 5.11
CA ASP A 210 8.64 -12.39 5.23
C ASP A 210 7.87 -12.42 6.55
N GLU A 211 7.86 -11.28 7.28
CA GLU A 211 7.28 -11.13 8.59
C GLU A 211 6.21 -10.04 8.60
N VAL A 212 5.17 -10.24 9.42
CA VAL A 212 4.18 -9.21 9.71
C VAL A 212 4.77 -8.25 10.74
N LEU A 213 5.26 -7.10 10.26
CA LEU A 213 5.90 -6.09 11.12
C LEU A 213 5.12 -4.77 11.15
N TRP A 214 3.96 -4.72 10.53
CA TRP A 214 3.08 -3.57 10.55
C TRP A 214 1.62 -4.01 10.63
N GLU A 215 0.90 -3.43 11.59
CA GLU A 215 -0.52 -3.61 11.81
C GLU A 215 -1.25 -2.34 11.39
N ARG A 216 -1.95 -2.44 10.29
CA ARG A 216 -2.66 -1.32 9.68
C ARG A 216 -4.09 -1.22 10.22
N ARG A 217 -4.42 -0.11 10.85
CA ARG A 217 -5.78 0.20 11.28
C ARG A 217 -6.63 0.60 10.07
N PHE A 218 -7.51 -0.31 9.66
CA PHE A 218 -8.20 -0.20 8.39
C PHE A 218 -9.69 0.09 8.58
N ARG A 219 -10.12 1.26 8.11
CA ARG A 219 -11.53 1.71 8.15
C ARG A 219 -12.24 1.63 6.78
N GLY A 220 -11.74 0.84 5.85
CA GLY A 220 -12.23 0.78 4.48
C GLY A 220 -11.39 1.64 3.52
N LEU A 221 -11.68 1.51 2.22
CA LEU A 221 -11.03 2.35 1.21
C LEU A 221 -11.69 3.73 1.21
N ALA A 222 -10.91 4.79 1.29
CA ALA A 222 -11.39 6.14 1.08
C ALA A 222 -11.93 6.27 -0.35
N GLU A 223 -13.11 6.86 -0.51
CA GLU A 223 -13.63 7.23 -1.81
C GLU A 223 -12.75 8.32 -2.43
N LEU A 224 -12.60 8.31 -3.76
CA LEU A 224 -11.74 9.27 -4.47
C LEU A 224 -12.15 10.72 -4.21
N GLU A 225 -13.43 10.99 -4.02
CA GLU A 225 -13.93 12.33 -3.68
C GLU A 225 -13.49 12.78 -2.28
N ARG A 226 -13.49 11.89 -1.29
CA ARG A 226 -12.94 12.18 0.03
C ARG A 226 -11.43 12.42 -0.02
N GLN A 227 -10.70 11.63 -0.82
CA GLN A 227 -9.27 11.84 -1.03
C GLN A 227 -9.02 13.21 -1.68
N LYS A 228 -9.80 13.58 -2.69
CA LYS A 228 -9.72 14.86 -3.38
C LYS A 228 -9.90 16.03 -2.42
N GLN A 229 -10.93 15.99 -1.56
CA GLN A 229 -11.18 17.02 -0.55
C GLN A 229 -10.05 17.09 0.49
N ALA A 230 -9.50 15.95 0.92
CA ALA A 230 -8.41 15.91 1.88
C ALA A 230 -7.07 16.40 1.29
N PHE A 231 -6.87 16.27 -0.02
CA PHE A 231 -5.65 16.66 -0.72
C PHE A 231 -5.63 18.14 -1.12
N PHE A 232 -6.76 18.70 -1.51
CA PHE A 232 -6.86 20.02 -2.14
C PHE A 232 -7.84 20.91 -1.34
N LEU A 233 -7.35 21.46 -0.25
CA LEU A 233 -8.16 22.28 0.68
C LEU A 233 -8.68 23.57 0.02
N ASP A 234 -7.88 24.19 -0.85
CA ASP A 234 -8.19 25.45 -1.54
C ASP A 234 -8.91 25.22 -2.89
N GLY A 235 -9.46 24.03 -3.11
CA GLY A 235 -10.10 23.64 -4.36
C GLY A 235 -9.25 22.71 -5.20
N ALA A 236 -9.88 21.67 -5.73
CA ALA A 236 -9.18 20.67 -6.51
C ALA A 236 -8.95 21.16 -7.95
N PRO A 237 -7.72 21.04 -8.49
CA PRO A 237 -7.42 21.41 -9.87
C PRO A 237 -8.30 20.67 -10.89
N ALA A 238 -8.63 21.33 -12.01
CA ALA A 238 -9.53 20.78 -13.05
C ALA A 238 -9.11 19.38 -13.55
N TYR A 239 -7.81 19.11 -13.67
CA TYR A 239 -7.32 17.80 -14.11
C TYR A 239 -7.70 16.65 -13.16
N THR A 240 -8.06 16.93 -11.90
CA THR A 240 -8.50 15.90 -10.94
C THR A 240 -9.87 15.31 -11.27
N HIS A 241 -10.62 15.90 -12.21
CA HIS A 241 -11.83 15.30 -12.79
C HIS A 241 -11.51 14.18 -13.80
N LEU A 242 -10.28 14.17 -14.34
CA LEU A 242 -9.83 13.05 -15.17
C LEU A 242 -9.65 11.78 -14.34
N PRO A 243 -9.84 10.61 -14.90
CA PRO A 243 -9.47 9.36 -14.25
C PRO A 243 -8.02 9.41 -13.73
N TRP A 244 -7.77 8.95 -12.49
CA TRP A 244 -6.46 9.04 -11.84
C TRP A 244 -5.30 8.50 -12.71
N TRP A 245 -5.51 7.47 -13.49
CA TRP A 245 -4.50 6.89 -14.37
C TRP A 245 -4.10 7.79 -15.56
N LEU A 246 -5.01 8.68 -16.00
CA LEU A 246 -4.68 9.73 -16.97
C LEU A 246 -3.88 10.85 -16.30
N GLN A 247 -4.24 11.23 -15.07
CA GLN A 247 -3.45 12.17 -14.27
C GLN A 247 -2.01 11.68 -14.10
N HIS A 248 -1.82 10.39 -13.80
CA HIS A 248 -0.51 9.77 -13.66
C HIS A 248 0.26 9.74 -14.97
N ALA A 249 -0.36 9.34 -16.08
CA ALA A 249 0.29 9.34 -17.39
C ALA A 249 0.74 10.76 -17.78
N GLY A 250 -0.10 11.77 -17.53
CA GLY A 250 0.24 13.18 -17.73
C GLY A 250 1.42 13.63 -16.85
N ALA A 251 1.43 13.22 -15.56
CA ALA A 251 2.52 13.51 -14.65
C ALA A 251 3.84 12.84 -15.08
N PHE A 252 3.79 11.59 -15.55
CA PHE A 252 4.95 10.90 -16.15
C PHE A 252 5.48 11.63 -17.40
N ALA A 253 4.58 12.02 -18.32
CA ALA A 253 4.97 12.75 -19.51
C ALA A 253 5.64 14.08 -19.13
N TRP A 254 5.05 14.82 -18.21
CA TRP A 254 5.59 16.08 -17.73
C TRP A 254 6.97 15.91 -17.10
N ALA A 255 7.10 14.98 -16.15
CA ALA A 255 8.34 14.72 -15.44
C ALA A 255 9.47 14.26 -16.38
N TYR A 256 9.23 13.23 -17.17
CA TYR A 256 10.29 12.54 -17.91
C TYR A 256 10.50 13.05 -19.33
N ALA A 257 9.43 13.48 -20.03
CA ALA A 257 9.55 13.97 -21.39
C ALA A 257 9.76 15.50 -21.46
N VAL A 258 9.08 16.28 -20.60
CA VAL A 258 9.19 17.75 -20.62
C VAL A 258 10.32 18.22 -19.73
N ARG A 259 10.30 17.86 -18.42
CA ARG A 259 11.31 18.33 -17.46
C ARG A 259 12.63 17.56 -17.52
N GLY A 260 12.64 16.35 -18.10
CA GLY A 260 13.84 15.53 -18.24
C GLY A 260 14.35 14.97 -16.91
N GLU A 261 13.48 14.73 -15.92
CA GLU A 261 13.82 14.20 -14.61
C GLU A 261 14.42 12.77 -14.66
N GLY A 262 14.36 12.11 -15.83
CA GLY A 262 15.01 10.82 -16.08
C GLY A 262 16.50 10.88 -16.44
N ALA A 263 17.08 12.07 -16.55
CA ALA A 263 18.48 12.23 -16.99
C ALA A 263 19.48 11.45 -16.10
N SER A 264 19.27 11.44 -14.79
CA SER A 264 20.09 10.68 -13.84
C SER A 264 20.03 9.16 -14.02
N LEU A 265 19.06 8.65 -14.78
CA LEU A 265 18.90 7.24 -15.15
C LEU A 265 19.31 6.96 -16.61
N GLY A 266 19.87 7.94 -17.31
CA GLY A 266 20.14 7.85 -18.75
C GLY A 266 18.87 7.84 -19.60
N ILE A 267 17.72 8.22 -19.04
CA ILE A 267 16.43 8.27 -19.73
C ILE A 267 16.27 9.64 -20.39
N GLY A 268 16.56 9.72 -21.69
CA GLY A 268 16.32 10.92 -22.48
C GLY A 268 14.82 11.22 -22.68
N ARG A 269 14.45 12.44 -23.08
CA ARG A 269 13.06 12.91 -23.23
C ARG A 269 12.19 12.01 -24.09
N ARG A 270 12.71 11.46 -25.21
CA ARG A 270 11.98 10.51 -26.06
C ARG A 270 11.66 9.20 -25.34
N ALA A 271 12.62 8.68 -24.58
CA ALA A 271 12.41 7.49 -23.74
C ALA A 271 11.42 7.80 -22.59
N GLY A 272 11.48 9.00 -22.03
CA GLY A 272 10.50 9.50 -21.05
C GLY A 272 9.08 9.54 -21.58
N ALA A 273 8.87 10.00 -22.82
CA ALA A 273 7.56 9.94 -23.47
C ALA A 273 7.05 8.50 -23.65
N ARG A 274 7.96 7.57 -24.02
CA ARG A 274 7.61 6.12 -24.08
C ARG A 274 7.23 5.54 -22.73
N LEU A 275 7.87 5.95 -21.64
CA LEU A 275 7.47 5.53 -20.28
C LEU A 275 6.05 5.99 -19.93
N ALA A 276 5.65 7.20 -20.30
CA ALA A 276 4.29 7.69 -20.11
C ALA A 276 3.27 6.84 -20.88
N LEU A 277 3.59 6.48 -22.14
CA LEU A 277 2.77 5.57 -22.94
C LEU A 277 2.70 4.16 -22.34
N ASP A 278 3.82 3.65 -21.82
CA ASP A 278 3.85 2.37 -21.12
C ASP A 278 2.98 2.38 -19.87
N TYR A 279 3.05 3.46 -19.09
CA TYR A 279 2.20 3.62 -17.93
C TYR A 279 0.72 3.60 -18.31
N LEU A 280 0.37 4.30 -19.38
CA LEU A 280 -0.99 4.32 -19.92
C LEU A 280 -1.44 2.93 -20.39
N ASP A 281 -0.62 2.23 -21.19
CA ASP A 281 -0.90 0.88 -21.68
C ASP A 281 -1.14 -0.11 -20.53
N VAL A 282 -0.22 -0.14 -19.55
CA VAL A 282 -0.34 -1.02 -18.38
C VAL A 282 -1.59 -0.69 -17.58
N SER A 283 -1.92 0.59 -17.41
CA SER A 283 -3.11 1.05 -16.71
C SER A 283 -4.40 0.59 -17.39
N LEU A 284 -4.49 0.76 -18.71
CA LEU A 284 -5.63 0.36 -19.50
C LEU A 284 -5.83 -1.16 -19.49
N ARG A 285 -4.76 -1.94 -19.75
CA ARG A 285 -4.79 -3.42 -19.72
C ARG A 285 -5.20 -3.94 -18.34
N HIS A 286 -4.66 -3.37 -17.26
CA HIS A 286 -5.04 -3.74 -15.91
C HIS A 286 -6.52 -3.48 -15.62
N ARG A 287 -7.05 -2.34 -16.07
CA ARG A 287 -8.48 -2.01 -15.93
C ARG A 287 -9.38 -2.95 -16.72
N LEU A 288 -9.03 -3.21 -17.98
CA LEU A 288 -9.78 -4.16 -18.82
C LEU A 288 -9.78 -5.56 -18.21
N TRP A 289 -8.61 -6.04 -17.73
CA TRP A 289 -8.50 -7.32 -17.05
C TRP A 289 -9.36 -7.37 -15.76
N ARG A 290 -9.30 -6.33 -14.92
CA ARG A 290 -10.14 -6.25 -13.72
C ARG A 290 -11.62 -6.20 -14.04
N ARG A 291 -12.03 -5.53 -15.12
CA ARG A 291 -13.42 -5.50 -15.59
C ARG A 291 -13.86 -6.88 -16.08
N ALA A 292 -13.06 -7.52 -16.90
CA ALA A 292 -13.31 -8.88 -17.40
C ALA A 292 -13.42 -9.90 -16.24
N ARG A 293 -12.49 -9.83 -15.27
CA ARG A 293 -12.53 -10.68 -14.08
C ARG A 293 -13.80 -10.45 -13.22
N ARG A 294 -14.24 -9.20 -13.06
CA ARG A 294 -15.49 -8.88 -12.34
C ARG A 294 -16.72 -9.41 -13.09
N LEU A 295 -16.77 -9.25 -14.41
CA LEU A 295 -17.87 -9.78 -15.23
C LEU A 295 -17.92 -11.29 -15.17
N ARG A 296 -16.76 -11.97 -15.31
CA ARG A 296 -16.66 -13.43 -15.14
C ARG A 296 -17.14 -13.86 -13.75
N GLY A 297 -16.70 -13.18 -12.69
CA GLY A 297 -17.16 -13.50 -11.33
C GLY A 297 -18.65 -13.26 -11.12
N ARG A 298 -19.26 -12.25 -11.78
CA ARG A 298 -20.72 -12.04 -11.75
C ARG A 298 -21.45 -13.16 -12.51
N ALA A 299 -20.95 -13.54 -13.69
CA ALA A 299 -21.51 -14.63 -14.49
C ALA A 299 -21.45 -15.97 -13.74
N ILE A 300 -20.31 -16.27 -13.08
CA ILE A 300 -20.17 -17.48 -12.24
C ILE A 300 -21.20 -17.46 -11.10
N ARG A 301 -21.30 -16.35 -10.34
CA ARG A 301 -22.29 -16.24 -9.24
C ARG A 301 -23.73 -16.35 -9.73
N ALA A 302 -24.06 -15.72 -10.86
CA ALA A 302 -25.40 -15.81 -11.45
C ALA A 302 -25.71 -17.25 -11.87
N ARG A 303 -24.77 -17.96 -12.50
CA ARG A 303 -24.88 -19.36 -12.83
C ARG A 303 -25.06 -20.22 -11.58
N ASP A 304 -24.21 -20.01 -10.55
CA ASP A 304 -24.26 -20.76 -9.30
C ASP A 304 -25.58 -20.50 -8.54
N ALA A 305 -26.12 -19.26 -8.59
CA ALA A 305 -27.43 -18.93 -8.05
C ALA A 305 -28.58 -19.60 -8.82
N ALA A 306 -28.48 -19.69 -10.15
CA ALA A 306 -29.52 -20.32 -10.97
C ALA A 306 -29.52 -21.86 -10.85
N LEU A 307 -28.32 -22.47 -10.78
CA LEU A 307 -28.14 -23.92 -10.71
C LEU A 307 -28.09 -24.47 -9.28
N GLY A 308 -27.72 -23.62 -8.31
CA GLY A 308 -27.50 -24.02 -6.92
C GLY A 308 -28.69 -24.71 -6.25
N PRO A 309 -29.91 -24.17 -6.23
CA PRO A 309 -31.04 -24.76 -5.53
C PRO A 309 -31.39 -26.18 -6.03
N PRO A 310 -31.60 -26.42 -7.33
CA PRO A 310 -31.91 -27.76 -7.82
C PRO A 310 -30.76 -28.76 -7.65
N VAL A 311 -29.52 -28.30 -7.81
CA VAL A 311 -28.33 -29.18 -7.61
C VAL A 311 -28.13 -29.49 -6.13
N ARG A 312 -28.32 -28.52 -5.23
CA ARG A 312 -28.27 -28.77 -3.76
C ARG A 312 -29.35 -29.76 -3.32
N ALA A 313 -30.57 -29.62 -3.81
CA ALA A 313 -31.65 -30.56 -3.53
C ALA A 313 -31.30 -31.99 -3.99
N ALA A 314 -30.71 -32.13 -5.18
CA ALA A 314 -30.26 -33.45 -5.66
C ALA A 314 -29.08 -34.01 -4.83
N LEU A 315 -28.13 -33.17 -4.42
CA LEU A 315 -26.97 -33.57 -3.60
C LEU A 315 -27.34 -33.83 -2.12
N ALA A 316 -28.49 -33.38 -1.64
CA ALA A 316 -29.00 -33.76 -0.32
C ALA A 316 -29.28 -35.29 -0.23
N VAL A 317 -29.51 -35.96 -1.36
CA VAL A 317 -29.66 -37.40 -1.42
C VAL A 317 -28.27 -38.07 -1.41
N PRO A 318 -27.92 -38.91 -0.38
CA PRO A 318 -26.58 -39.49 -0.24
C PRO A 318 -26.13 -40.32 -1.44
N ALA A 319 -27.05 -41.08 -2.05
CA ALA A 319 -26.76 -41.91 -3.23
C ALA A 319 -26.39 -41.07 -4.45
N VAL A 320 -27.10 -39.92 -4.69
CA VAL A 320 -26.81 -39.01 -5.79
C VAL A 320 -25.45 -38.32 -5.57
N ARG A 321 -25.17 -37.85 -4.36
CA ARG A 321 -23.91 -37.23 -3.97
C ARG A 321 -22.73 -38.16 -4.25
N THR A 322 -22.82 -39.43 -3.88
CA THR A 322 -21.76 -40.43 -4.11
C THR A 322 -21.49 -40.65 -5.61
N VAL A 323 -22.54 -40.77 -6.42
CA VAL A 323 -22.41 -40.94 -7.87
C VAL A 323 -21.78 -39.68 -8.52
N VAL A 324 -22.25 -38.51 -8.15
CA VAL A 324 -21.71 -37.22 -8.66
C VAL A 324 -20.23 -37.11 -8.32
N ARG A 325 -19.84 -37.34 -7.07
CA ARG A 325 -18.44 -37.29 -6.65
C ARG A 325 -17.54 -38.27 -7.40
N ARG A 326 -17.97 -39.52 -7.61
CA ARG A 326 -17.14 -40.58 -8.18
C ARG A 326 -17.10 -40.60 -9.70
N ARG A 327 -18.15 -40.14 -10.39
CA ARG A 327 -18.31 -40.32 -11.84
C ARG A 327 -18.46 -39.00 -12.62
N VAL A 328 -19.06 -37.99 -12.02
CA VAL A 328 -19.40 -36.74 -12.72
C VAL A 328 -18.32 -35.68 -12.55
N VAL A 329 -17.87 -35.44 -11.30
CA VAL A 329 -16.84 -34.41 -11.01
C VAL A 329 -15.55 -34.68 -11.81
N PRO A 330 -14.97 -35.90 -11.87
CA PRO A 330 -13.75 -36.14 -12.62
C PRO A 330 -13.88 -36.01 -14.15
N ALA A 331 -15.10 -35.97 -14.68
CA ALA A 331 -15.36 -35.89 -16.12
C ALA A 331 -15.61 -34.48 -16.66
N LEU A 332 -15.71 -33.46 -15.80
CA LEU A 332 -16.23 -32.14 -16.17
C LEU A 332 -15.18 -31.02 -16.33
N GLY A 333 -13.90 -31.27 -16.13
CA GLY A 333 -12.82 -30.27 -16.33
C GLY A 333 -13.12 -28.91 -15.67
N ALA A 334 -13.25 -27.82 -16.42
CA ALA A 334 -13.45 -26.46 -15.87
C ALA A 334 -14.80 -26.24 -15.13
N ALA A 335 -15.77 -27.11 -15.25
CA ALA A 335 -17.01 -27.12 -14.46
C ALA A 335 -16.85 -27.82 -13.10
N GLU A 336 -15.72 -28.47 -12.89
CA GLU A 336 -15.36 -29.23 -11.69
C GLU A 336 -15.38 -28.39 -10.42
N GLU A 337 -14.83 -27.15 -10.47
CA GLU A 337 -14.75 -26.25 -9.30
C GLU A 337 -16.11 -25.89 -8.70
N THR A 338 -17.15 -25.73 -9.51
CA THR A 338 -18.49 -25.35 -9.03
C THR A 338 -19.21 -26.53 -8.44
N LEU A 339 -19.20 -27.68 -9.12
CA LEU A 339 -19.87 -28.88 -8.65
C LEU A 339 -19.13 -29.48 -7.44
N GLY A 340 -17.79 -29.41 -7.43
CA GLY A 340 -16.96 -29.84 -6.30
C GLY A 340 -17.25 -29.01 -5.03
N ARG A 341 -17.45 -27.66 -5.16
CA ARG A 341 -17.87 -26.81 -4.03
C ARG A 341 -19.24 -27.17 -3.50
N LEU A 342 -20.23 -27.38 -4.37
CA LEU A 342 -21.59 -27.74 -3.96
C LEU A 342 -21.62 -29.10 -3.27
N VAL A 343 -20.79 -30.07 -3.73
CA VAL A 343 -20.63 -31.35 -3.06
C VAL A 343 -20.01 -31.19 -1.67
N ALA A 344 -18.96 -30.41 -1.53
CA ALA A 344 -18.30 -30.14 -0.24
C ALA A 344 -19.18 -29.35 0.74
N GLU A 345 -20.04 -28.44 0.27
CA GLU A 345 -21.05 -27.76 1.09
C GLU A 345 -22.10 -28.73 1.61
N ALA A 346 -22.64 -29.59 0.74
CA ALA A 346 -23.63 -30.60 1.12
C ALA A 346 -23.08 -31.68 2.09
N GLU A 347 -21.77 -31.95 2.02
CA GLU A 347 -21.10 -32.85 3.00
C GLU A 347 -20.98 -32.21 4.38
N ARG A 348 -20.77 -30.88 4.45
CA ARG A 348 -20.72 -30.15 5.72
C ARG A 348 -22.08 -29.96 6.38
N GLU A 349 -23.11 -29.72 5.58
CA GLU A 349 -24.50 -29.60 6.06
C GLU A 349 -25.01 -30.97 6.59
N GLY A 350 -24.65 -32.08 5.92
CA GLY A 350 -25.03 -33.43 6.36
C GLY A 350 -24.27 -34.01 7.56
N ALA A 351 -23.11 -33.43 7.90
CA ALA A 351 -22.33 -33.82 9.09
C ALA A 351 -22.77 -33.09 10.37
N GLY A 352 -23.64 -32.06 10.25
CA GLY A 352 -24.18 -31.27 11.38
C GLY A 352 -25.45 -31.86 11.99
N ASP A 353 -26.10 -32.79 11.31
CA ASP A 353 -27.41 -33.38 11.73
C ASP A 353 -27.25 -34.71 12.53
N ASP A 354 -26.02 -35.18 12.72
CA ASP A 354 -25.71 -36.40 13.48
C ASP A 354 -25.08 -36.11 14.87
N ARG A 355 -25.40 -34.95 15.47
CA ARG A 355 -25.02 -34.65 16.87
C ARG A 355 -26.18 -34.17 17.71
#